data_ec616343e4a0213ab1cdbe1e62502d44
#
_entry.id   ec616343e4a0213ab1cdbe1e62502d44
#
_cell.length_a   1.000
_cell.length_b   1.000
_cell.length_c   1.000
_cell.angle_alpha   90.00
_cell.angle_beta   90.00
_cell.angle_gamma   90.00
#
_symmetry.space_group_name_H-M   'P 1'
#
loop_
_entity.id
_entity.type
_entity.pdbx_description
1 polymer ?
#
loop_
_entity_poly.entity_id
_entity_poly.type
_entity_poly.pdbx_seq_one_letter_code
_entity_poly.pdbx_strand_id
1 'polypeptide(L)'
;RGRGPEAFWQSAVWLRTAFDDLRHEAHAVVAAGDIVVIHATMSGTHSGPFVTYDENARVKQAFAPTRRSFAVSHTHWYRMSGGLCIEHWANRDDLGMAEQLGWIPPTPAYLWRCRRARRAAQTAHRASSIN
;
A
#
# COMPACT_ATOMS: atom_id res chain seq x y z
N ARG A 1 -8.47 7.62 -8.28
CA ARG A 1 -7.96 7.81 -6.90
C ARG A 1 -8.87 8.82 -6.21
N GLY A 2 -9.42 8.46 -5.05
CA GLY A 2 -10.22 9.36 -4.23
C GLY A 2 -9.40 10.56 -3.75
N ARG A 3 -10.09 11.63 -3.37
CA ARG A 3 -9.47 12.85 -2.80
C ARG A 3 -9.95 13.04 -1.36
N GLY A 4 -9.14 13.71 -0.54
CA GLY A 4 -9.49 14.10 0.81
C GLY A 4 -9.23 13.04 1.88
N PRO A 5 -9.61 13.32 3.14
CA PRO A 5 -9.30 12.49 4.30
C PRO A 5 -9.86 11.06 4.21
N GLU A 6 -11.05 10.90 3.62
CA GLU A 6 -11.69 9.60 3.45
C GLU A 6 -10.87 8.67 2.55
N ALA A 7 -10.34 9.18 1.43
CA ALA A 7 -9.50 8.39 0.53
C ALA A 7 -8.16 7.99 1.18
N PHE A 8 -7.62 8.84 2.03
CA PHE A 8 -6.44 8.52 2.82
C PHE A 8 -6.72 7.40 3.83
N TRP A 9 -7.84 7.51 4.56
CA TRP A 9 -8.29 6.48 5.50
C TRP A 9 -8.52 5.13 4.82
N GLN A 10 -9.23 5.11 3.70
CA GLN A 10 -9.45 3.89 2.91
C GLN A 10 -8.14 3.25 2.43
N SER A 11 -7.14 4.06 2.07
CA SER A 11 -5.81 3.55 1.70
C SER A 11 -5.11 2.90 2.90
N ALA A 12 -5.23 3.46 4.09
CA ALA A 12 -4.66 2.89 5.31
C ALA A 12 -5.35 1.58 5.68
N VAL A 13 -6.67 1.52 5.61
CA VAL A 13 -7.44 0.28 5.83
C VAL A 13 -7.04 -0.79 4.81
N TRP A 14 -6.96 -0.43 3.53
CA TRP A 14 -6.54 -1.33 2.46
C TRP A 14 -5.14 -1.92 2.69
N LEU A 15 -4.16 -1.10 3.08
CA LEU A 15 -2.83 -1.58 3.42
C LEU A 15 -2.84 -2.54 4.61
N ARG A 16 -3.65 -2.27 5.62
CA ARG A 16 -3.76 -3.13 6.81
C ARG A 16 -4.44 -4.48 6.55
N THR A 17 -5.19 -4.64 5.45
CA THR A 17 -5.69 -5.96 5.04
C THR A 17 -4.58 -6.88 4.55
N ALA A 18 -3.49 -6.31 4.03
CA ALA A 18 -2.33 -7.07 3.57
C ALA A 18 -1.21 -7.19 4.62
N PHE A 19 -1.08 -6.16 5.47
CA PHE A 19 -0.04 -6.01 6.49
C PHE A 19 -0.70 -5.59 7.80
N ASP A 20 -1.13 -6.54 8.62
CA ASP A 20 -1.86 -6.28 9.87
C ASP A 20 -1.02 -5.56 10.94
N ASP A 21 0.31 -5.77 10.91
CA ASP A 21 1.31 -5.15 11.77
C ASP A 21 1.99 -3.92 11.15
N LEU A 22 1.40 -3.30 10.13
CA LEU A 22 1.97 -2.16 9.39
C LEU A 22 2.37 -1.02 10.33
N ARG A 23 3.61 -0.56 10.20
CA ARG A 23 4.19 0.54 10.98
C ARG A 23 4.88 1.54 10.08
N HIS A 24 4.87 2.81 10.51
CA HIS A 24 5.69 3.87 9.98
C HIS A 24 6.49 4.50 11.12
N GLU A 25 7.80 4.49 10.98
CA GLU A 25 8.74 5.10 11.92
C GLU A 25 9.36 6.33 11.26
N ALA A 26 9.04 7.52 11.77
CA ALA A 26 9.59 8.77 11.27
C ALA A 26 11.01 8.99 11.83
N HIS A 27 11.97 9.24 10.95
CA HIS A 27 13.38 9.49 11.30
C HIS A 27 13.72 10.98 11.25
N ALA A 28 13.11 11.71 10.31
CA ALA A 28 13.32 13.14 10.15
C ALA A 28 12.04 13.83 9.68
N VAL A 29 11.82 15.03 10.18
CA VAL A 29 10.76 15.92 9.72
C VAL A 29 11.40 17.27 9.43
N VAL A 30 11.23 17.77 8.22
CA VAL A 30 11.76 19.07 7.79
C VAL A 30 10.62 19.90 7.23
N ALA A 31 10.57 21.16 7.63
CA ALA A 31 9.59 22.12 7.10
C ALA A 31 10.31 23.31 6.46
N ALA A 32 9.86 23.72 5.28
CA ALA A 32 10.36 24.88 4.55
C ALA A 32 9.20 25.53 3.80
N GLY A 33 8.88 26.79 4.12
CA GLY A 33 7.72 27.47 3.57
C GLY A 33 6.42 26.72 3.88
N ASP A 34 5.68 26.36 2.83
CA ASP A 34 4.44 25.60 2.91
C ASP A 34 4.65 24.07 2.76
N ILE A 35 5.89 23.59 2.65
CA ILE A 35 6.23 22.18 2.46
C ILE A 35 6.71 21.57 3.79
N VAL A 36 6.17 20.38 4.10
CA VAL A 36 6.66 19.48 5.15
C VAL A 36 7.09 18.17 4.51
N VAL A 37 8.30 17.73 4.86
CA VAL A 37 8.87 16.46 4.37
C VAL A 37 9.09 15.54 5.56
N ILE A 38 8.63 14.30 5.45
CA ILE A 38 8.86 13.26 6.46
C ILE A 38 9.63 12.12 5.80
N HIS A 39 10.83 11.85 6.32
CA HIS A 39 11.57 10.62 6.00
C HIS A 39 11.23 9.57 7.04
N ALA A 40 10.80 8.38 6.58
CA ALA A 40 10.32 7.32 7.44
C ALA A 40 10.71 5.92 6.92
N THR A 41 10.72 4.94 7.80
CA THR A 41 10.69 3.52 7.43
C THR A 41 9.27 3.02 7.52
N MET A 42 8.78 2.39 6.47
CA MET A 42 7.56 1.57 6.48
C MET A 42 7.96 0.10 6.64
N SER A 43 7.36 -0.59 7.60
CA SER A 43 7.62 -2.01 7.85
C SER A 43 6.34 -2.77 8.14
N GLY A 44 6.37 -4.08 7.92
CA GLY A 44 5.24 -4.96 8.19
C GLY A 44 5.47 -6.38 7.70
N THR A 45 4.52 -7.27 7.99
CA THR A 45 4.51 -8.66 7.57
C THR A 45 3.36 -8.92 6.61
N HIS A 46 3.63 -9.56 5.47
CA HIS A 46 2.62 -9.86 4.46
C HIS A 46 1.71 -11.01 4.92
N SER A 47 0.68 -10.67 5.69
CA SER A 47 -0.25 -11.60 6.35
C SER A 47 -1.52 -11.86 5.56
N GLY A 48 -2.00 -10.88 4.79
CA GLY A 48 -3.19 -10.97 3.93
C GLY A 48 -2.88 -10.73 2.45
N PRO A 49 -3.84 -10.92 1.54
CA PRO A 49 -3.64 -10.66 0.12
C PRO A 49 -3.49 -9.15 -0.16
N PHE A 50 -2.43 -8.76 -0.85
CA PHE A 50 -2.27 -7.39 -1.35
C PHE A 50 -2.95 -7.28 -2.71
N VAL A 51 -4.09 -6.61 -2.75
CA VAL A 51 -4.94 -6.48 -3.96
C VAL A 51 -4.75 -5.12 -4.60
N THR A 52 -4.47 -5.09 -5.90
CA THR A 52 -4.44 -3.84 -6.68
C THR A 52 -5.64 -3.77 -7.62
N TYR A 53 -6.06 -2.54 -7.92
CA TYR A 53 -7.22 -2.27 -8.75
C TYR A 53 -6.83 -1.46 -9.98
N ASP A 54 -7.58 -1.60 -11.07
CA ASP A 54 -7.47 -0.76 -12.26
C ASP A 54 -8.23 0.56 -12.09
N GLU A 55 -8.21 1.40 -13.11
CA GLU A 55 -8.91 2.70 -13.15
C GLU A 55 -10.44 2.59 -13.04
N ASN A 56 -11.00 1.40 -13.33
CA ASN A 56 -12.43 1.09 -13.21
C ASN A 56 -12.77 0.39 -11.89
N ALA A 57 -11.88 0.44 -10.88
CA ALA A 57 -11.99 -0.23 -9.59
C ALA A 57 -12.13 -1.76 -9.67
N ARG A 58 -11.71 -2.40 -10.77
CA ARG A 58 -11.72 -3.86 -10.90
C ARG A 58 -10.40 -4.43 -10.38
N VAL A 59 -10.44 -5.62 -9.80
CA VAL A 59 -9.25 -6.32 -9.33
C VAL A 59 -8.28 -6.57 -10.50
N LYS A 60 -7.16 -5.84 -10.50
CA LYS A 60 -6.09 -5.98 -11.50
C LYS A 60 -5.19 -7.14 -11.14
N GLN A 61 -4.67 -7.16 -9.91
CA GLN A 61 -3.73 -8.16 -9.40
C GLN A 61 -3.99 -8.44 -7.93
N ALA A 62 -3.68 -9.66 -7.47
CA ALA A 62 -3.62 -10.01 -6.06
C ALA A 62 -2.33 -10.79 -5.79
N PHE A 63 -1.53 -10.27 -4.86
CA PHE A 63 -0.33 -10.95 -4.36
C PHE A 63 -0.73 -11.79 -3.15
N ALA A 64 -0.50 -13.10 -3.24
CA ALA A 64 -0.82 -14.02 -2.16
C ALA A 64 0.10 -13.78 -0.96
N PRO A 65 -0.38 -13.92 0.29
CA PRO A 65 0.44 -13.71 1.48
C PRO A 65 1.66 -14.63 1.48
N THR A 66 2.83 -14.03 1.71
CA THR A 66 4.12 -14.74 1.73
C THR A 66 4.61 -15.03 3.14
N ARG A 67 4.04 -14.38 4.15
CA ARG A 67 4.48 -14.40 5.54
C ARG A 67 5.89 -13.83 5.76
N ARG A 68 6.41 -13.12 4.76
CA ARG A 68 7.69 -12.41 4.86
C ARG A 68 7.47 -11.01 5.39
N SER A 69 8.45 -10.50 6.11
CA SER A 69 8.48 -9.13 6.59
C SER A 69 9.30 -8.26 5.63
N PHE A 70 9.02 -6.97 5.66
CA PHE A 70 9.77 -5.95 4.92
C PHE A 70 10.02 -4.73 5.81
N ALA A 71 11.06 -3.98 5.46
CA ALA A 71 11.33 -2.66 5.99
C ALA A 71 11.96 -1.82 4.87
N VAL A 72 11.28 -0.75 4.46
CA VAL A 72 11.69 0.08 3.31
C VAL A 72 11.60 1.56 3.63
N SER A 73 12.44 2.34 2.98
CA SER A 73 12.49 3.78 3.14
C SER A 73 11.39 4.47 2.34
N HIS A 74 10.73 5.42 2.97
CA HIS A 74 9.72 6.29 2.37
C HIS A 74 10.06 7.74 2.65
N THR A 75 9.77 8.62 1.69
CA THR A 75 9.79 10.06 1.90
C THR A 75 8.45 10.62 1.47
N HIS A 76 7.72 11.18 2.43
CA HIS A 76 6.41 11.79 2.24
C HIS A 76 6.53 13.30 2.20
N TRP A 77 5.88 13.92 1.25
CA TRP A 77 5.84 15.35 1.02
C TRP A 77 4.42 15.84 1.17
N TYR A 78 4.24 16.88 1.95
CA TYR A 78 2.96 17.51 2.22
C TYR A 78 3.03 18.99 1.91
N ARG A 79 2.07 19.51 1.13
CA ARG A 79 1.84 20.95 1.01
C ARG A 79 0.77 21.36 2.00
N MET A 80 1.06 22.36 2.78
CA MET A 80 0.19 22.86 3.84
C MET A 80 -0.40 24.22 3.46
N SER A 81 -1.67 24.45 3.80
CA SER A 81 -2.32 25.76 3.68
C SER A 81 -3.37 25.89 4.78
N GLY A 82 -3.35 27.00 5.54
CA GLY A 82 -4.30 27.23 6.63
C GLY A 82 -4.32 26.13 7.71
N GLY A 83 -3.18 25.47 7.96
CA GLY A 83 -3.08 24.35 8.91
C GLY A 83 -3.57 23.01 8.37
N LEU A 84 -3.96 22.94 7.10
CA LEU A 84 -4.45 21.73 6.45
C LEU A 84 -3.46 21.24 5.39
N CYS A 85 -3.37 19.91 5.22
CA CYS A 85 -2.65 19.30 4.12
C CYS A 85 -3.54 19.38 2.87
N ILE A 86 -3.07 20.09 1.84
CA ILE A 86 -3.79 20.29 0.56
C ILE A 86 -3.25 19.41 -0.57
N GLU A 87 -2.00 18.96 -0.47
CA GLU A 87 -1.38 18.02 -1.41
C GLU A 87 -0.47 17.05 -0.65
N HIS A 88 -0.43 15.80 -1.13
CA HIS A 88 0.46 14.77 -0.62
C HIS A 88 1.02 13.93 -1.76
N TRP A 89 2.34 13.73 -1.77
CA TRP A 89 3.03 12.78 -2.64
C TRP A 89 4.13 12.07 -1.86
N ALA A 90 4.62 10.97 -2.38
CA ALA A 90 5.65 10.17 -1.72
C ALA A 90 6.60 9.53 -2.71
N ASN A 91 7.87 9.45 -2.32
CA ASN A 91 8.85 8.56 -2.91
C ASN A 91 8.93 7.30 -2.04
N ARG A 92 8.79 6.13 -2.64
CA ARG A 92 8.72 4.85 -1.94
C ARG A 92 9.62 3.83 -2.62
N ASP A 93 10.28 3.02 -1.83
CA ASP A 93 11.04 1.86 -2.31
C ASP A 93 10.11 0.66 -2.51
N ASP A 94 9.18 0.77 -3.46
CA ASP A 94 8.25 -0.31 -3.79
C ASP A 94 8.98 -1.55 -4.38
N LEU A 95 10.14 -1.34 -5.04
CA LEU A 95 10.96 -2.44 -5.58
C LEU A 95 11.60 -3.24 -4.44
N GLY A 96 12.27 -2.56 -3.51
CA GLY A 96 12.87 -3.21 -2.34
C GLY A 96 11.83 -3.94 -1.49
N MET A 97 10.62 -3.39 -1.35
CA MET A 97 9.50 -4.10 -0.70
C MET A 97 9.14 -5.37 -1.46
N ALA A 98 8.99 -5.31 -2.79
CA ALA A 98 8.62 -6.47 -3.59
C ALA A 98 9.68 -7.59 -3.55
N GLU A 99 10.97 -7.24 -3.52
CA GLU A 99 12.07 -8.20 -3.35
C GLU A 99 12.04 -8.86 -1.97
N GLN A 100 11.92 -8.09 -0.89
CA GLN A 100 11.87 -8.59 0.49
C GLN A 100 10.67 -9.51 0.69
N LEU A 101 9.52 -9.16 0.13
CA LEU A 101 8.30 -9.98 0.18
C LEU A 101 8.33 -11.21 -0.74
N GLY A 102 9.34 -11.34 -1.61
CA GLY A 102 9.47 -12.45 -2.56
C GLY A 102 8.43 -12.40 -3.69
N TRP A 103 7.94 -11.22 -4.04
CA TRP A 103 7.08 -11.01 -5.19
C TRP A 103 7.88 -11.03 -6.49
N ILE A 104 9.15 -10.66 -6.41
CA ILE A 104 10.12 -10.64 -7.51
C ILE A 104 11.48 -11.22 -7.08
N PRO A 105 12.14 -12.02 -7.92
CA PRO A 105 11.55 -12.66 -9.10
C PRO A 105 10.48 -13.70 -8.67
N PRO A 106 9.33 -13.75 -9.36
CA PRO A 106 8.26 -14.68 -8.97
C PRO A 106 8.62 -16.12 -9.31
N THR A 107 8.39 -17.04 -8.36
CA THR A 107 8.47 -18.48 -8.65
C THR A 107 7.17 -18.96 -9.31
N PRO A 108 7.18 -20.06 -10.13
CA PRO A 108 5.98 -20.62 -10.70
C PRO A 108 4.92 -21.00 -9.66
N ALA A 109 5.32 -21.54 -8.52
CA ALA A 109 4.43 -21.86 -7.40
C ALA A 109 3.79 -20.59 -6.81
N TYR A 110 4.56 -19.51 -6.68
CA TYR A 110 4.04 -18.23 -6.20
C TYR A 110 3.05 -17.60 -7.18
N LEU A 111 3.33 -17.64 -8.48
CA LEU A 111 2.41 -17.17 -9.53
C LEU A 111 1.07 -17.91 -9.49
N TRP A 112 1.08 -19.22 -9.26
CA TRP A 112 -0.15 -20.01 -9.12
C TRP A 112 -0.96 -19.57 -7.88
N ARG A 113 -0.31 -19.35 -6.73
CA ARG A 113 -0.95 -18.81 -5.52
C ARG A 113 -1.57 -17.43 -5.77
N CYS A 114 -0.88 -16.55 -6.48
CA CYS A 114 -1.38 -15.22 -6.85
C CYS A 114 -2.62 -15.30 -7.75
N ARG A 115 -2.65 -16.24 -8.72
CA ARG A 115 -3.84 -16.48 -9.57
C ARG A 115 -5.05 -16.89 -8.71
N ARG A 116 -4.86 -17.75 -7.73
CA ARG A 116 -5.94 -18.15 -6.80
C ARG A 116 -6.41 -16.98 -5.95
N ALA A 117 -5.50 -16.22 -5.36
CA ALA A 117 -5.81 -15.03 -4.57
C ALA A 117 -6.57 -13.98 -5.39
N ARG A 118 -6.17 -13.75 -6.65
CA ARG A 118 -6.88 -12.84 -7.56
C ARG A 118 -8.32 -13.29 -7.82
N ARG A 119 -8.55 -14.57 -8.09
CA ARG A 119 -9.90 -15.11 -8.30
C ARG A 119 -10.78 -14.93 -7.06
N ALA A 120 -10.26 -15.22 -5.88
CA ALA A 120 -10.98 -15.03 -4.61
C ALA A 120 -11.34 -13.55 -4.38
N ALA A 121 -10.40 -12.63 -4.61
CA ALA A 121 -10.64 -11.19 -4.50
C ALA A 121 -11.69 -10.69 -5.50
N GLN A 122 -11.68 -11.18 -6.74
CA GLN A 122 -12.69 -10.83 -7.75
C GLN A 122 -14.08 -11.30 -7.34
N THR A 123 -14.22 -12.49 -6.76
CA THR A 123 -15.50 -13.02 -6.27
C THR A 123 -16.03 -12.19 -5.11
N ALA A 124 -15.17 -11.86 -4.13
CA ALA A 124 -15.54 -11.04 -2.98
C ALA A 124 -15.96 -9.61 -3.42
N HIS A 125 -15.22 -9.01 -4.34
CA HIS A 125 -15.52 -7.68 -4.86
C HIS A 125 -16.88 -7.64 -5.59
N ARG A 126 -17.20 -8.64 -6.40
CA ARG A 126 -18.52 -8.75 -7.07
C ARG A 126 -19.67 -8.89 -6.07
N ALA A 127 -19.49 -9.67 -5.00
CA ALA A 127 -20.50 -9.85 -3.96
C ALA A 127 -20.80 -8.53 -3.21
N SER A 128 -19.78 -7.71 -2.95
CA SER A 128 -19.91 -6.40 -2.29
C SER A 128 -20.55 -5.34 -3.17
N SER A 129 -20.51 -5.48 -4.50
CA SER A 129 -21.07 -4.51 -5.46
C SER A 129 -22.58 -4.74 -5.75
N ILE A 130 -23.19 -5.80 -5.21
CA ILE A 130 -24.58 -6.18 -5.43
C ILE A 130 -25.48 -5.77 -4.22
N ASN A 131 -24.86 -5.39 -3.09
CA ASN A 131 -25.53 -4.84 -1.90
C ASN A 131 -25.40 -3.32 -1.84
#